data_e83d82b99f04a07bf8a63f9ce2bae350
#
_entry.id   e83d82b99f04a07bf8a63f9ce2bae350
#
_cell.length_a   1.000
_cell.length_b   1.000
_cell.length_c   1.000
_cell.angle_alpha   90.00
_cell.angle_beta   90.00
_cell.angle_gamma   90.00
#
_symmetry.space_group_name_H-M   'P 1'
#
loop_
_entity.id
_entity.type
_entity.pdbx_description
1 polymer ?
#
loop_
_entity_poly.entity_id
_entity_poly.type
_entity_poly.pdbx_seq_one_letter_code
_entity_poly.pdbx_strand_id
1 'polypeptide(L)'
;MIMKTSILKYTIAIAGVLTVTSCAESFLDQKNSYQLSQDNFFTSDEAVSQAVTPLYNYVWYMFNDKSYYGMGDGRANNITAQYSDYIYPYTNFTESGASNGLNDAWSSFYAVISQANNTINNVSNYSTSGVSETAKQQGIAEARFMRGLAYWYLGSLWGCAVIYDNTQSLVNNYVVPAANRTDVFEFAIRDMEYAAVYLPANSPAVGRVNKYAAYAMLSRFYLSMAGVVSGSDRYNGSNIQTQFNSKTRNTYYLNAAKKAAAKVIEEGPYELADTYAELFAASTFNNNSESIFQLQWQAGAAAGLAQSMTRFLAWSTQVNQGNSWGGSTYCSYDLWEEFKEYEDPTLGVTVDDAIRRHNCVASYGESYPELSTDPTKPYVYGETESASSQGANVKKYVVGTNAVNGFSVNNNSGVNTYMMRLAEVYLNYAEATLGNDATTTDATALGYFNELRTRAGVPAKSKIGYEDIRHEFRVELAFEGLYWYFLVRRGYYEQQEVVNYVNNQHRNASYYESSTHTYKLSDTYAAPGPSVSVATAKNLVLSIPETDSTKNPQLKSDSENNVATVAYVFGDREVSDAELF
;
A
#
# COMPACT_ATOMS: atom_id res chain seq x y z
N MET A 1 -37.87 -45.37 58.43
CA MET A 1 -39.18 -45.13 59.02
C MET A 1 -39.89 -44.35 57.91
N ILE A 2 -40.60 -45.12 57.01
CA ILE A 2 -42.01 -45.38 56.99
C ILE A 2 -42.80 -44.04 56.98
N MET A 3 -43.54 -43.65 56.00
CA MET A 3 -44.67 -44.28 55.23
C MET A 3 -45.07 -43.26 54.11
N LYS A 4 -45.29 -43.70 52.88
CA LYS A 4 -46.58 -44.18 52.28
C LYS A 4 -47.72 -43.14 52.32
N THR A 5 -48.20 -42.77 51.22
CA THR A 5 -49.30 -43.10 50.26
C THR A 5 -50.16 -41.83 50.08
N SER A 6 -50.93 -41.55 49.08
CA SER A 6 -51.52 -42.26 47.92
C SER A 6 -52.26 -41.29 47.02
N ILE A 7 -52.28 -41.55 45.78
CA ILE A 7 -53.24 -41.37 44.70
C ILE A 7 -54.61 -40.77 45.08
N LEU A 8 -55.05 -39.75 44.31
CA LEU A 8 -56.42 -39.74 43.81
C LEU A 8 -56.57 -38.98 42.49
N LYS A 9 -57.05 -39.68 41.50
CA LYS A 9 -57.44 -39.17 40.17
C LYS A 9 -58.74 -38.38 40.27
N TYR A 10 -58.86 -37.28 39.54
CA TYR A 10 -60.09 -36.81 38.95
C TYR A 10 -59.90 -36.26 37.58
N THR A 11 -60.44 -36.96 36.62
CA THR A 11 -60.61 -36.56 35.22
C THR A 11 -61.85 -35.67 35.16
N ILE A 12 -61.68 -34.46 34.62
CA ILE A 12 -62.85 -33.73 34.08
C ILE A 12 -62.38 -33.17 32.72
N ALA A 13 -62.95 -33.70 31.66
CA ALA A 13 -62.93 -33.21 30.33
C ALA A 13 -63.82 -31.98 30.22
N ILE A 14 -63.25 -30.83 29.85
CA ILE A 14 -64.07 -29.73 29.31
C ILE A 14 -63.39 -29.36 27.98
N ALA A 15 -64.10 -29.71 26.90
CA ALA A 15 -63.80 -29.22 25.56
C ALA A 15 -64.17 -27.74 25.50
N GLY A 16 -63.16 -26.91 25.51
CA GLY A 16 -63.23 -25.50 25.16
C GLY A 16 -62.49 -25.28 23.85
N VAL A 17 -63.24 -25.15 22.77
CA VAL A 17 -62.72 -24.68 21.48
C VAL A 17 -62.24 -23.23 21.67
N LEU A 18 -60.96 -23.05 21.87
CA LEU A 18 -60.33 -21.75 21.71
C LEU A 18 -59.83 -21.67 20.27
N THR A 19 -60.53 -20.93 19.45
CA THR A 19 -60.03 -20.38 18.18
C THR A 19 -58.84 -19.52 18.47
N VAL A 20 -57.65 -20.06 18.28
CA VAL A 20 -56.43 -19.25 18.23
C VAL A 20 -56.46 -18.52 16.89
N THR A 21 -57.01 -17.32 16.91
CA THR A 21 -56.82 -16.38 15.83
C THR A 21 -55.33 -16.12 15.72
N SER A 22 -54.80 -16.51 14.59
CA SER A 22 -53.45 -16.20 14.15
C SER A 22 -53.21 -14.69 14.19
N CYS A 23 -52.62 -14.21 15.28
CA CYS A 23 -51.98 -12.89 15.40
C CYS A 23 -50.56 -13.09 15.86
N ALA A 24 -49.78 -13.89 15.15
CA ALA A 24 -48.45 -14.21 15.61
C ALA A 24 -47.33 -13.85 14.63
N GLU A 25 -47.57 -13.65 13.34
CA GLU A 25 -46.49 -13.30 12.43
C GLU A 25 -46.02 -11.86 12.61
N SER A 26 -46.91 -10.91 12.82
CA SER A 26 -46.49 -9.49 13.02
C SER A 26 -45.93 -9.19 14.42
N PHE A 27 -46.20 -10.04 15.44
CA PHE A 27 -45.65 -9.84 16.78
C PHE A 27 -44.25 -10.43 16.95
N LEU A 28 -43.90 -11.45 16.18
CA LEU A 28 -42.56 -12.02 16.15
C LEU A 28 -41.62 -11.26 15.19
N ASP A 29 -42.18 -10.50 14.27
CA ASP A 29 -41.47 -9.63 13.33
C ASP A 29 -41.33 -8.20 13.83
N GLN A 30 -41.38 -7.94 15.12
CA GLN A 30 -40.97 -6.64 15.64
C GLN A 30 -39.48 -6.45 15.40
N LYS A 31 -39.17 -5.79 14.28
CA LYS A 31 -37.82 -5.24 14.04
C LYS A 31 -37.45 -4.45 15.28
N ASN A 32 -36.38 -4.88 15.97
CA ASN A 32 -35.87 -4.15 17.11
C ASN A 32 -35.31 -2.81 16.60
N SER A 33 -36.15 -1.78 16.59
CA SER A 33 -35.81 -0.45 16.08
C SER A 33 -34.67 0.25 16.87
N TYR A 34 -34.26 -0.33 17.99
CA TYR A 34 -33.15 0.12 18.80
C TYR A 34 -31.84 -0.63 18.51
N GLN A 35 -31.86 -1.70 17.72
CA GLN A 35 -30.70 -2.44 17.29
C GLN A 35 -30.39 -2.05 15.86
N LEU A 36 -29.19 -1.49 15.61
CA LEU A 36 -28.74 -1.16 14.26
C LEU A 36 -28.71 -2.44 13.41
N SER A 37 -29.52 -2.46 12.37
CA SER A 37 -29.59 -3.50 11.35
C SER A 37 -29.34 -2.87 9.98
N GLN A 38 -29.07 -3.68 8.96
CA GLN A 38 -28.89 -3.17 7.58
C GLN A 38 -30.11 -2.34 7.13
N ASP A 39 -31.32 -2.74 7.52
CA ASP A 39 -32.57 -2.08 7.11
C ASP A 39 -32.83 -0.73 7.79
N ASN A 40 -32.15 -0.39 8.89
CA ASN A 40 -32.39 0.84 9.64
C ASN A 40 -31.13 1.71 9.84
N PHE A 41 -29.97 1.31 9.30
CA PHE A 41 -28.74 2.04 9.44
C PHE A 41 -28.63 3.16 8.40
N PHE A 42 -28.86 2.87 7.12
CA PHE A 42 -28.65 3.81 6.01
C PHE A 42 -29.84 4.77 5.84
N THR A 43 -30.04 5.66 6.81
CA THR A 43 -31.17 6.61 6.88
C THR A 43 -30.75 8.06 6.66
N SER A 44 -29.46 8.36 6.59
CA SER A 44 -28.90 9.69 6.39
C SER A 44 -27.56 9.65 5.66
N ASP A 45 -27.11 10.77 5.10
CA ASP A 45 -25.81 10.92 4.45
C ASP A 45 -24.66 10.63 5.42
N GLU A 46 -24.81 10.97 6.69
CA GLU A 46 -23.83 10.67 7.74
C GLU A 46 -23.66 9.15 7.95
N ALA A 47 -24.73 8.37 7.88
CA ALA A 47 -24.65 6.92 8.00
C ALA A 47 -23.82 6.29 6.85
N VAL A 48 -23.94 6.81 5.64
CA VAL A 48 -23.10 6.40 4.52
C VAL A 48 -21.63 6.75 4.79
N SER A 49 -21.35 7.96 5.27
CA SER A 49 -20.01 8.39 5.65
C SER A 49 -19.40 7.51 6.73
N GLN A 50 -20.17 7.10 7.75
CA GLN A 50 -19.71 6.19 8.79
C GLN A 50 -19.39 4.78 8.26
N ALA A 51 -20.17 4.27 7.31
CA ALA A 51 -19.98 2.93 6.75
C ALA A 51 -18.67 2.77 5.98
N VAL A 52 -18.13 3.84 5.39
CA VAL A 52 -16.86 3.80 4.64
C VAL A 52 -15.62 4.01 5.53
N THR A 53 -15.80 4.53 6.75
CA THR A 53 -14.67 4.87 7.67
C THR A 53 -13.73 3.69 7.95
N PRO A 54 -14.19 2.44 8.18
CA PRO A 54 -13.30 1.29 8.44
C PRO A 54 -12.36 0.96 7.28
N LEU A 55 -12.63 1.46 6.06
CA LEU A 55 -11.80 1.24 4.88
C LEU A 55 -10.48 2.04 4.92
N TYR A 56 -10.32 2.99 5.85
CA TYR A 56 -9.15 3.87 5.93
C TYR A 56 -8.04 3.39 6.86
N ASN A 57 -8.27 2.33 7.68
CA ASN A 57 -7.30 1.82 8.65
C ASN A 57 -7.42 0.31 8.89
N TYR A 58 -8.38 -0.14 9.66
CA TYR A 58 -8.47 -1.49 10.24
C TYR A 58 -8.20 -2.63 9.26
N VAL A 59 -8.81 -2.58 8.08
CA VAL A 59 -8.66 -3.65 7.06
C VAL A 59 -7.28 -3.69 6.42
N TRP A 60 -6.50 -2.59 6.51
CA TRP A 60 -5.14 -2.47 6.01
C TRP A 60 -4.07 -2.83 7.05
N TYR A 61 -4.46 -3.00 8.33
CA TYR A 61 -3.52 -3.09 9.44
C TYR A 61 -2.47 -4.21 9.27
N MET A 62 -2.91 -5.41 8.92
CA MET A 62 -1.98 -6.54 8.78
C MET A 62 -0.99 -6.33 7.63
N PHE A 63 -1.43 -5.79 6.50
CA PHE A 63 -0.52 -5.39 5.44
C PHE A 63 0.46 -4.31 5.91
N ASN A 64 -0.05 -3.25 6.52
CA ASN A 64 0.76 -2.13 6.99
C ASN A 64 1.86 -2.57 7.95
N ASP A 65 1.50 -3.33 8.99
CA ASP A 65 2.41 -3.63 10.10
C ASP A 65 3.31 -4.84 9.83
N LYS A 66 2.94 -5.73 8.90
CA LYS A 66 3.62 -7.02 8.71
C LYS A 66 4.25 -7.21 7.34
N SER A 67 3.84 -6.46 6.34
CA SER A 67 4.20 -6.78 4.95
C SER A 67 4.72 -5.59 4.15
N TYR A 68 4.34 -4.40 4.53
CA TYR A 68 4.63 -3.15 3.80
C TYR A 68 6.10 -3.02 3.42
N TYR A 69 7.00 -3.15 4.41
CA TYR A 69 8.44 -3.02 4.16
C TYR A 69 9.06 -4.23 3.45
N GLY A 70 8.70 -5.45 3.86
CA GLY A 70 9.26 -6.65 3.24
C GLY A 70 8.94 -6.71 1.75
N MET A 71 7.68 -6.46 1.40
CA MET A 71 7.20 -6.55 0.01
C MET A 71 7.58 -5.35 -0.85
N GLY A 72 7.57 -4.14 -0.29
CA GLY A 72 7.82 -2.92 -1.05
C GLY A 72 9.30 -2.54 -1.10
N ASP A 73 10.00 -2.55 0.02
CA ASP A 73 11.38 -2.09 0.13
C ASP A 73 12.38 -3.24 0.30
N GLY A 74 12.01 -4.33 0.98
CA GLY A 74 12.88 -5.50 1.15
C GLY A 74 13.19 -6.18 -0.18
N ARG A 75 12.16 -6.52 -0.96
CA ARG A 75 12.36 -7.11 -2.30
C ARG A 75 13.14 -6.19 -3.23
N ALA A 76 12.98 -4.90 -3.11
CA ALA A 76 13.67 -3.89 -3.90
C ALA A 76 15.10 -3.60 -3.41
N ASN A 77 15.52 -4.21 -2.30
CA ASN A 77 16.81 -3.95 -1.66
C ASN A 77 17.03 -2.49 -1.23
N ASN A 78 16.00 -1.86 -0.70
CA ASN A 78 16.13 -0.58 0.01
C ASN A 78 16.38 -0.81 1.49
N ILE A 79 15.77 -1.86 2.05
CA ILE A 79 15.85 -2.23 3.46
C ILE A 79 16.44 -3.63 3.61
N THR A 80 17.29 -3.81 4.60
CA THR A 80 17.76 -5.10 5.06
C THR A 80 17.45 -5.25 6.54
N ALA A 81 17.37 -6.47 7.03
CA ALA A 81 17.08 -6.74 8.43
C ALA A 81 17.87 -7.93 8.95
N GLN A 82 18.30 -7.86 10.20
CA GLN A 82 19.10 -8.93 10.78
C GLN A 82 18.26 -10.08 11.35
N TYR A 83 17.07 -9.80 11.88
CA TYR A 83 16.28 -10.79 12.63
C TYR A 83 14.80 -10.80 12.29
N SER A 84 14.38 -10.20 11.18
CA SER A 84 12.97 -10.07 10.84
C SER A 84 12.52 -11.07 9.79
N ASP A 85 11.72 -12.06 10.17
CA ASP A 85 11.08 -13.00 9.24
C ASP A 85 10.11 -12.33 8.26
N TYR A 86 9.72 -11.08 8.53
CA TYR A 86 8.89 -10.26 7.66
C TYR A 86 9.69 -9.53 6.57
N ILE A 87 11.02 -9.46 6.67
CA ILE A 87 11.88 -8.77 5.71
C ILE A 87 12.87 -9.73 5.03
N TYR A 88 13.56 -10.58 5.79
CA TYR A 88 14.57 -11.50 5.28
C TYR A 88 14.18 -12.31 4.05
N PRO A 89 13.06 -13.07 4.09
CA PRO A 89 12.72 -13.93 2.96
C PRO A 89 12.56 -13.11 1.69
N TYR A 90 11.99 -11.91 1.81
CA TYR A 90 11.73 -11.02 0.69
C TYR A 90 13.01 -10.38 0.14
N THR A 91 13.90 -9.94 1.01
CA THR A 91 15.21 -9.38 0.58
C THR A 91 16.06 -10.44 -0.11
N ASN A 92 16.00 -11.69 0.34
CA ASN A 92 16.86 -12.75 -0.13
C ASN A 92 16.23 -13.65 -1.21
N PHE A 93 15.00 -13.35 -1.65
CA PHE A 93 14.22 -14.18 -2.61
C PHE A 93 14.10 -15.65 -2.16
N THR A 94 13.91 -15.86 -0.85
CA THR A 94 13.72 -17.19 -0.25
C THR A 94 12.31 -17.38 0.29
N GLU A 95 11.43 -16.44 0.01
CA GLU A 95 10.03 -16.52 0.41
C GLU A 95 9.31 -17.70 -0.26
N SER A 96 8.33 -18.23 0.45
CA SER A 96 7.46 -19.31 0.00
C SER A 96 6.02 -19.02 0.42
N GLY A 97 5.07 -19.85 0.00
CA GLY A 97 3.67 -19.74 0.40
C GLY A 97 3.39 -19.77 1.92
N ALA A 98 4.41 -20.19 2.72
CA ALA A 98 4.34 -20.22 4.19
C ALA A 98 5.07 -19.04 4.87
N SER A 99 5.69 -18.13 4.12
CA SER A 99 6.47 -17.04 4.69
C SER A 99 5.61 -16.04 5.48
N ASN A 100 6.18 -15.56 6.58
CA ASN A 100 5.55 -14.52 7.40
C ASN A 100 5.30 -13.25 6.57
N GLY A 101 4.18 -12.58 6.82
CA GLY A 101 3.75 -11.40 6.07
C GLY A 101 3.01 -11.72 4.77
N LEU A 102 3.25 -12.88 4.14
CA LEU A 102 2.59 -13.23 2.88
C LEU A 102 1.07 -13.38 3.04
N ASN A 103 0.67 -14.22 4.02
CA ASN A 103 -0.74 -14.42 4.35
C ASN A 103 -1.37 -13.15 4.92
N ASP A 104 -0.60 -12.35 5.67
CA ASP A 104 -1.07 -11.10 6.27
C ASP A 104 -1.46 -10.07 5.21
N ALA A 105 -0.63 -9.89 4.17
CA ALA A 105 -0.93 -9.01 3.05
C ALA A 105 -2.13 -9.51 2.23
N TRP A 106 -2.11 -10.78 1.85
CA TRP A 106 -3.20 -11.41 1.09
C TRP A 106 -4.54 -11.26 1.80
N SER A 107 -4.59 -11.65 3.08
CA SER A 107 -5.80 -11.57 3.90
C SER A 107 -6.26 -10.11 4.09
N SER A 108 -5.32 -9.18 4.26
CA SER A 108 -5.63 -7.76 4.39
C SER A 108 -6.28 -7.20 3.12
N PHE A 109 -5.73 -7.49 1.94
CA PHE A 109 -6.32 -7.02 0.68
C PHE A 109 -7.71 -7.60 0.44
N TYR A 110 -7.93 -8.88 0.73
CA TYR A 110 -9.26 -9.47 0.63
C TYR A 110 -10.22 -8.98 1.71
N ALA A 111 -9.73 -8.57 2.89
CA ALA A 111 -10.56 -7.88 3.90
C ALA A 111 -11.02 -6.51 3.39
N VAL A 112 -10.14 -5.74 2.72
CA VAL A 112 -10.50 -4.47 2.06
C VAL A 112 -11.57 -4.71 1.00
N ILE A 113 -11.36 -5.68 0.12
CA ILE A 113 -12.30 -6.03 -0.96
C ILE A 113 -13.66 -6.43 -0.39
N SER A 114 -13.68 -7.30 0.62
CA SER A 114 -14.91 -7.74 1.27
C SER A 114 -15.66 -6.60 1.94
N GLN A 115 -14.96 -5.75 2.69
CA GLN A 115 -15.56 -4.57 3.33
C GLN A 115 -16.08 -3.57 2.30
N ALA A 116 -15.34 -3.33 1.23
CA ALA A 116 -15.78 -2.46 0.13
C ALA A 116 -17.02 -3.00 -0.57
N ASN A 117 -17.04 -4.30 -0.92
CA ASN A 117 -18.19 -4.94 -1.52
C ASN A 117 -19.43 -4.86 -0.62
N ASN A 118 -19.28 -5.10 0.69
CA ASN A 118 -20.36 -4.97 1.65
C ASN A 118 -20.87 -3.51 1.72
N THR A 119 -19.97 -2.55 1.73
CA THR A 119 -20.33 -1.12 1.74
C THR A 119 -21.10 -0.74 0.46
N ILE A 120 -20.59 -1.11 -0.71
CA ILE A 120 -21.22 -0.86 -2.01
C ILE A 120 -22.63 -1.48 -2.04
N ASN A 121 -22.73 -2.76 -1.69
CA ASN A 121 -24.00 -3.48 -1.68
C ASN A 121 -25.00 -2.87 -0.70
N ASN A 122 -24.56 -2.54 0.50
CA ASN A 122 -25.43 -1.99 1.54
C ASN A 122 -25.93 -0.58 1.20
N VAL A 123 -25.04 0.30 0.73
CA VAL A 123 -25.42 1.65 0.29
C VAL A 123 -26.40 1.57 -0.88
N SER A 124 -26.17 0.68 -1.85
CA SER A 124 -27.03 0.53 -3.03
C SER A 124 -28.43 0.00 -2.69
N ASN A 125 -28.53 -0.98 -1.79
CA ASN A 125 -29.76 -1.73 -1.58
C ASN A 125 -30.57 -1.31 -0.34
N TYR A 126 -29.92 -0.68 0.67
CA TYR A 126 -30.57 -0.40 1.95
C TYR A 126 -30.66 1.11 2.27
N SER A 127 -30.17 1.99 1.41
CA SER A 127 -30.35 3.44 1.61
C SER A 127 -31.80 3.85 1.48
N THR A 128 -32.32 4.50 2.51
CA THR A 128 -33.68 5.06 2.50
C THR A 128 -33.74 6.38 1.72
N SER A 129 -34.96 6.94 1.58
CA SER A 129 -35.14 8.28 0.98
C SER A 129 -34.51 9.43 1.77
N GLY A 130 -34.00 9.16 2.98
CA GLY A 130 -33.24 10.14 3.78
C GLY A 130 -31.78 10.28 3.36
N VAL A 131 -31.28 9.40 2.48
CA VAL A 131 -29.93 9.45 1.92
C VAL A 131 -29.98 10.10 0.54
N SER A 132 -29.19 11.15 0.36
CA SER A 132 -29.08 11.83 -0.94
C SER A 132 -28.38 10.94 -1.97
N GLU A 133 -28.72 11.10 -3.25
CA GLU A 133 -28.06 10.38 -4.34
C GLU A 133 -26.57 10.69 -4.41
N THR A 134 -26.20 11.94 -4.13
CA THR A 134 -24.79 12.37 -4.05
C THR A 134 -24.03 11.59 -2.96
N ALA A 135 -24.60 11.45 -1.76
CA ALA A 135 -23.95 10.70 -0.67
C ALA A 135 -23.80 9.21 -1.01
N LYS A 136 -24.80 8.61 -1.66
CA LYS A 136 -24.70 7.23 -2.15
C LYS A 136 -23.54 7.06 -3.14
N GLN A 137 -23.51 7.90 -4.17
CA GLN A 137 -22.46 7.86 -5.20
C GLN A 137 -21.06 8.06 -4.58
N GLN A 138 -20.90 9.03 -3.68
CA GLN A 138 -19.64 9.29 -2.99
C GLN A 138 -19.23 8.12 -2.09
N GLY A 139 -20.14 7.55 -1.30
CA GLY A 139 -19.85 6.39 -0.46
C GLY A 139 -19.44 5.15 -1.27
N ILE A 140 -20.10 4.90 -2.40
CA ILE A 140 -19.72 3.86 -3.35
C ILE A 140 -18.36 4.16 -3.97
N ALA A 141 -18.09 5.42 -4.34
CA ALA A 141 -16.83 5.84 -4.94
C ALA A 141 -15.64 5.66 -3.98
N GLU A 142 -15.79 5.99 -2.70
CA GLU A 142 -14.76 5.73 -1.68
C GLU A 142 -14.50 4.22 -1.51
N ALA A 143 -15.56 3.42 -1.47
CA ALA A 143 -15.42 1.98 -1.36
C ALA A 143 -14.75 1.36 -2.60
N ARG A 144 -15.09 1.82 -3.81
CA ARG A 144 -14.42 1.41 -5.06
C ARG A 144 -12.96 1.86 -5.09
N PHE A 145 -12.64 3.07 -4.62
CA PHE A 145 -11.25 3.52 -4.51
C PHE A 145 -10.39 2.52 -3.70
N MET A 146 -10.87 2.12 -2.52
CA MET A 146 -10.15 1.18 -1.66
C MET A 146 -10.08 -0.22 -2.27
N ARG A 147 -11.16 -0.70 -2.90
CA ARG A 147 -11.20 -1.99 -3.58
C ARG A 147 -10.25 -2.03 -4.77
N GLY A 148 -10.26 -1.01 -5.60
CA GLY A 148 -9.35 -0.86 -6.73
C GLY A 148 -7.88 -0.87 -6.30
N LEU A 149 -7.54 -0.16 -5.21
CA LEU A 149 -6.19 -0.17 -4.66
C LEU A 149 -5.77 -1.57 -4.17
N ALA A 150 -6.66 -2.30 -3.49
CA ALA A 150 -6.37 -3.66 -3.04
C ALA A 150 -6.15 -4.62 -4.22
N TYR A 151 -6.96 -4.54 -5.28
CA TYR A 151 -6.75 -5.33 -6.50
C TYR A 151 -5.47 -4.96 -7.23
N TRP A 152 -5.09 -3.69 -7.26
CA TRP A 152 -3.80 -3.29 -7.85
C TRP A 152 -2.61 -3.93 -7.11
N TYR A 153 -2.65 -3.98 -5.76
CA TYR A 153 -1.63 -4.70 -4.98
C TYR A 153 -1.61 -6.20 -5.30
N LEU A 154 -2.78 -6.85 -5.37
CA LEU A 154 -2.88 -8.27 -5.71
C LEU A 154 -2.29 -8.55 -7.10
N GLY A 155 -2.67 -7.78 -8.12
CA GLY A 155 -2.14 -7.91 -9.47
C GLY A 155 -0.64 -7.67 -9.56
N SER A 156 -0.12 -6.72 -8.78
CA SER A 156 1.31 -6.39 -8.75
C SER A 156 2.15 -7.44 -8.03
N LEU A 157 1.69 -7.99 -6.92
CA LEU A 157 2.44 -8.93 -6.08
C LEU A 157 2.29 -10.38 -6.53
N TRP A 158 1.08 -10.83 -6.89
CA TRP A 158 0.82 -12.23 -7.24
C TRP A 158 0.55 -12.46 -8.73
N GLY A 159 0.32 -11.41 -9.50
CA GLY A 159 0.06 -11.56 -10.93
C GLY A 159 -1.31 -12.15 -11.27
N CYS A 160 -2.14 -12.43 -10.28
CA CYS A 160 -3.50 -12.93 -10.42
C CYS A 160 -4.30 -12.65 -9.15
N ALA A 161 -5.62 -12.69 -9.24
CA ALA A 161 -6.51 -12.62 -8.07
C ALA A 161 -7.87 -13.23 -8.38
N VAL A 162 -8.57 -13.73 -7.36
CA VAL A 162 -10.01 -13.99 -7.46
C VAL A 162 -10.73 -12.65 -7.48
N ILE A 163 -11.39 -12.33 -8.58
CA ILE A 163 -12.22 -11.12 -8.70
C ILE A 163 -13.66 -11.48 -8.30
N TYR A 164 -14.21 -10.73 -7.35
CA TYR A 164 -15.62 -10.79 -6.98
C TYR A 164 -16.13 -9.43 -6.52
N ASP A 165 -17.33 -9.11 -6.88
CA ASP A 165 -18.04 -7.87 -6.54
C ASP A 165 -19.12 -8.05 -5.47
N ASN A 166 -19.43 -9.30 -5.15
CA ASN A 166 -20.40 -9.68 -4.13
C ASN A 166 -19.84 -10.77 -3.21
N THR A 167 -19.56 -10.41 -1.96
CA THR A 167 -19.04 -11.31 -0.94
C THR A 167 -19.96 -12.51 -0.69
N GLN A 168 -21.27 -12.34 -0.78
CA GLN A 168 -22.23 -13.41 -0.54
C GLN A 168 -22.16 -14.52 -1.60
N SER A 169 -21.74 -14.22 -2.83
CA SER A 169 -21.58 -15.19 -3.90
C SER A 169 -20.57 -16.29 -3.58
N LEU A 170 -19.61 -16.02 -2.70
CA LEU A 170 -18.53 -16.93 -2.32
C LEU A 170 -18.86 -17.81 -1.11
N VAL A 171 -19.91 -17.51 -0.34
CA VAL A 171 -20.22 -18.21 0.94
C VAL A 171 -20.36 -19.73 0.73
N ASN A 172 -20.99 -20.16 -0.36
CA ASN A 172 -21.20 -21.57 -0.68
C ASN A 172 -20.38 -22.05 -1.90
N ASN A 173 -19.56 -21.18 -2.49
CA ASN A 173 -18.75 -21.48 -3.67
C ASN A 173 -17.43 -20.71 -3.61
N TYR A 174 -16.56 -21.09 -2.68
CA TYR A 174 -15.25 -20.46 -2.50
C TYR A 174 -14.14 -21.07 -3.37
N VAL A 175 -14.40 -22.18 -4.05
CA VAL A 175 -13.45 -22.83 -4.96
C VAL A 175 -13.64 -22.22 -6.35
N VAL A 176 -13.02 -21.07 -6.56
CA VAL A 176 -13.13 -20.28 -7.81
C VAL A 176 -11.76 -19.99 -8.39
N PRO A 177 -11.61 -19.95 -9.73
CA PRO A 177 -10.34 -19.65 -10.38
C PRO A 177 -9.94 -18.18 -10.18
N ALA A 178 -8.64 -17.91 -10.27
CA ALA A 178 -8.13 -16.56 -10.35
C ALA A 178 -8.29 -15.98 -11.77
N ALA A 179 -8.49 -14.68 -11.86
CA ALA A 179 -8.32 -13.90 -13.07
C ALA A 179 -6.83 -13.56 -13.31
N ASN A 180 -6.44 -13.37 -14.56
CA ASN A 180 -5.09 -12.96 -14.90
C ASN A 180 -4.79 -11.51 -14.49
N ARG A 181 -3.49 -11.15 -14.45
CA ARG A 181 -3.03 -9.80 -14.03
C ARG A 181 -3.71 -8.67 -14.78
N THR A 182 -3.87 -8.81 -16.10
CA THR A 182 -4.44 -7.75 -16.93
C THR A 182 -5.90 -7.49 -16.57
N ASP A 183 -6.68 -8.54 -16.33
CA ASP A 183 -8.05 -8.44 -15.87
C ASP A 183 -8.12 -7.85 -14.45
N VAL A 184 -7.22 -8.24 -13.54
CA VAL A 184 -7.15 -7.68 -12.19
C VAL A 184 -6.87 -6.18 -12.23
N PHE A 185 -5.93 -5.74 -13.06
CA PHE A 185 -5.64 -4.32 -13.24
C PHE A 185 -6.78 -3.58 -13.93
N GLU A 186 -7.43 -4.17 -14.92
CA GLU A 186 -8.61 -3.56 -15.55
C GLU A 186 -9.76 -3.36 -14.55
N PHE A 187 -9.98 -4.35 -13.67
CA PHE A 187 -10.99 -4.21 -12.61
C PHE A 187 -10.62 -3.07 -11.64
N ALA A 188 -9.37 -3.02 -11.22
CA ALA A 188 -8.85 -1.95 -10.36
C ALA A 188 -8.98 -0.56 -11.02
N ILE A 189 -8.69 -0.47 -12.32
CA ILE A 189 -8.81 0.76 -13.09
C ILE A 189 -10.27 1.22 -13.19
N ARG A 190 -11.21 0.31 -13.49
CA ARG A 190 -12.64 0.66 -13.57
C ARG A 190 -13.19 1.17 -12.24
N ASP A 191 -12.77 0.58 -11.13
CA ASP A 191 -13.12 1.06 -9.80
C ASP A 191 -12.55 2.47 -9.53
N MET A 192 -11.31 2.69 -9.94
CA MET A 192 -10.64 3.98 -9.72
C MET A 192 -11.14 5.08 -10.67
N GLU A 193 -11.54 4.74 -11.90
CA GLU A 193 -12.20 5.65 -12.85
C GLU A 193 -13.57 6.11 -12.31
N TYR A 194 -14.35 5.18 -11.75
CA TYR A 194 -15.59 5.54 -11.06
C TYR A 194 -15.31 6.51 -9.90
N ALA A 195 -14.30 6.22 -9.10
CA ALA A 195 -13.92 7.10 -7.99
C ALA A 195 -13.50 8.50 -8.48
N ALA A 196 -12.76 8.61 -9.59
CA ALA A 196 -12.33 9.89 -10.16
C ALA A 196 -13.51 10.76 -10.64
N VAL A 197 -14.61 10.13 -11.07
CA VAL A 197 -15.80 10.86 -11.53
C VAL A 197 -16.72 11.27 -10.37
N TYR A 198 -16.95 10.36 -9.42
CA TYR A 198 -17.99 10.53 -8.39
C TYR A 198 -17.51 11.04 -7.04
N LEU A 199 -16.20 11.03 -6.76
CA LEU A 199 -15.66 11.67 -5.56
C LEU A 199 -15.71 13.20 -5.69
N PRO A 200 -15.88 13.92 -4.56
CA PRO A 200 -15.86 15.39 -4.57
C PRO A 200 -14.46 15.92 -4.86
N ALA A 201 -14.37 17.17 -5.37
CA ALA A 201 -13.08 17.84 -5.58
C ALA A 201 -12.34 18.13 -4.27
N ASN A 202 -13.08 18.48 -3.22
CA ASN A 202 -12.53 18.68 -1.88
C ASN A 202 -12.83 17.46 -1.01
N SER A 203 -11.86 17.04 -0.22
CA SER A 203 -12.06 15.95 0.73
C SER A 203 -13.18 16.28 1.71
N PRO A 204 -14.14 15.37 1.95
CA PRO A 204 -15.28 15.65 2.84
C PRO A 204 -14.85 15.81 4.32
N ALA A 205 -13.69 15.28 4.67
CA ALA A 205 -13.03 15.42 5.97
C ALA A 205 -11.53 15.19 5.81
N VAL A 206 -10.75 15.64 6.77
CA VAL A 206 -9.29 15.41 6.80
C VAL A 206 -9.00 13.91 6.72
N GLY A 207 -8.11 13.53 5.80
CA GLY A 207 -7.72 12.13 5.56
C GLY A 207 -8.65 11.33 4.65
N ARG A 208 -9.81 11.90 4.24
CA ARG A 208 -10.70 11.26 3.26
C ARG A 208 -10.23 11.53 1.85
N VAL A 209 -10.43 10.57 0.97
CA VAL A 209 -10.06 10.71 -0.44
C VAL A 209 -10.99 11.65 -1.19
N ASN A 210 -10.46 12.31 -2.21
CA ASN A 210 -11.17 13.15 -3.15
C ASN A 210 -10.91 12.65 -4.59
N LYS A 211 -11.51 13.29 -5.59
CA LYS A 211 -11.34 12.87 -6.99
C LYS A 211 -9.88 12.92 -7.46
N TYR A 212 -9.08 13.86 -6.95
CA TYR A 212 -7.67 13.97 -7.35
C TYR A 212 -6.81 12.85 -6.74
N ALA A 213 -7.19 12.31 -5.59
CA ALA A 213 -6.59 11.09 -5.07
C ALA A 213 -6.84 9.90 -6.00
N ALA A 214 -8.04 9.80 -6.59
CA ALA A 214 -8.34 8.77 -7.59
C ALA A 214 -7.53 8.98 -8.89
N TYR A 215 -7.39 10.21 -9.39
CA TYR A 215 -6.51 10.49 -10.52
C TYR A 215 -5.04 10.20 -10.24
N ALA A 216 -4.55 10.47 -9.03
CA ALA A 216 -3.19 10.11 -8.62
C ALA A 216 -2.98 8.59 -8.68
N MET A 217 -3.92 7.80 -8.15
CA MET A 217 -3.85 6.34 -8.26
C MET A 217 -3.99 5.87 -9.70
N LEU A 218 -4.85 6.48 -10.52
CA LEU A 218 -4.96 6.16 -11.95
C LEU A 218 -3.64 6.39 -12.68
N SER A 219 -2.85 7.43 -12.35
CA SER A 219 -1.54 7.63 -12.96
C SER A 219 -0.62 6.44 -12.74
N ARG A 220 -0.60 5.85 -11.54
CA ARG A 220 0.15 4.63 -11.19
C ARG A 220 -0.42 3.38 -11.88
N PHE A 221 -1.74 3.22 -11.88
CA PHE A 221 -2.42 2.04 -12.43
C PHE A 221 -2.29 1.97 -13.94
N TYR A 222 -2.45 3.09 -14.62
CA TYR A 222 -2.26 3.17 -16.08
C TYR A 222 -0.81 2.87 -16.49
N LEU A 223 0.21 3.31 -15.72
CA LEU A 223 1.59 2.93 -15.97
C LEU A 223 1.80 1.41 -15.81
N SER A 224 1.12 0.77 -14.87
CA SER A 224 1.16 -0.69 -14.72
C SER A 224 0.46 -1.37 -15.91
N MET A 225 -0.69 -0.87 -16.30
CA MET A 225 -1.47 -1.39 -17.42
C MET A 225 -0.75 -1.22 -18.77
N ALA A 226 0.00 -0.13 -18.94
CA ALA A 226 0.80 0.10 -20.14
C ALA A 226 1.81 -1.01 -20.42
N GLY A 227 2.32 -1.69 -19.39
CA GLY A 227 3.26 -2.81 -19.54
C GLY A 227 2.61 -4.15 -19.84
N VAL A 228 1.35 -4.36 -19.45
CA VAL A 228 0.65 -5.66 -19.59
C VAL A 228 -0.34 -5.71 -20.74
N VAL A 229 -0.59 -4.60 -21.43
CA VAL A 229 -1.42 -4.52 -22.63
C VAL A 229 -0.56 -4.21 -23.84
N SER A 230 -0.74 -4.96 -24.92
CA SER A 230 -0.01 -4.76 -26.19
C SER A 230 -0.68 -3.70 -27.07
N GLY A 231 0.10 -3.11 -28.00
CA GLY A 231 -0.41 -2.19 -29.01
C GLY A 231 -0.64 -0.76 -28.49
N SER A 232 -1.64 -0.09 -29.06
CA SER A 232 -1.93 1.33 -28.81
C SER A 232 -3.37 1.60 -28.37
N ASP A 233 -4.17 0.55 -28.23
CA ASP A 233 -5.58 0.64 -27.87
C ASP A 233 -5.81 0.26 -26.42
N ARG A 234 -6.94 0.72 -25.89
CA ARG A 234 -7.42 0.31 -24.58
C ARG A 234 -7.61 -1.21 -24.51
N TYR A 235 -7.48 -1.79 -23.32
CA TYR A 235 -7.72 -3.22 -23.10
C TYR A 235 -9.14 -3.63 -23.54
N ASN A 236 -9.19 -4.70 -24.33
CA ASN A 236 -10.43 -5.22 -24.94
C ASN A 236 -10.67 -6.72 -24.66
N GLY A 237 -9.96 -7.28 -23.69
CA GLY A 237 -10.03 -8.71 -23.34
C GLY A 237 -9.10 -9.62 -24.15
N SER A 238 -8.48 -9.13 -25.23
CA SER A 238 -7.64 -9.96 -26.10
C SER A 238 -6.22 -9.44 -26.34
N ASN A 239 -5.98 -8.12 -26.20
CA ASN A 239 -4.70 -7.47 -26.48
C ASN A 239 -3.73 -7.52 -25.28
N ILE A 240 -3.63 -8.68 -24.62
CA ILE A 240 -2.69 -8.91 -23.51
C ILE A 240 -1.26 -8.96 -24.05
N GLN A 241 -0.32 -8.34 -23.32
CA GLN A 241 1.11 -8.44 -23.62
C GLN A 241 1.63 -9.83 -23.25
N THR A 242 2.16 -10.54 -24.24
CA THR A 242 2.75 -11.88 -24.06
C THR A 242 4.26 -11.90 -24.23
N GLN A 243 4.86 -10.77 -24.65
CA GLN A 243 6.30 -10.62 -24.85
C GLN A 243 6.92 -9.79 -23.74
N PHE A 244 7.35 -10.44 -22.67
CA PHE A 244 7.89 -9.79 -21.47
C PHE A 244 9.21 -9.02 -21.68
N ASN A 245 9.81 -9.08 -22.84
CA ASN A 245 11.00 -8.31 -23.24
C ASN A 245 10.75 -7.50 -24.53
N SER A 246 9.51 -7.06 -24.75
CA SER A 246 9.11 -6.25 -25.92
C SER A 246 9.79 -4.89 -25.97
N LYS A 247 10.23 -4.36 -24.83
CA LYS A 247 10.78 -3.01 -24.63
C LYS A 247 9.79 -1.90 -25.00
N THR A 248 8.53 -2.23 -25.19
CA THR A 248 7.49 -1.28 -25.58
C THR A 248 6.29 -1.39 -24.66
N ARG A 249 5.70 -0.25 -24.34
CA ARG A 249 4.48 -0.11 -23.55
C ARG A 249 3.33 0.39 -24.40
N ASN A 250 2.12 0.08 -24.01
CA ASN A 250 0.91 0.54 -24.68
C ASN A 250 0.77 2.08 -24.56
N THR A 251 0.69 2.75 -25.70
CA THR A 251 0.68 4.23 -25.77
C THR A 251 -0.63 4.86 -25.30
N TYR A 252 -1.76 4.14 -25.41
CA TYR A 252 -3.03 4.62 -24.83
C TYR A 252 -2.88 4.82 -23.31
N TYR A 253 -2.38 3.81 -22.61
CA TYR A 253 -2.23 3.87 -21.15
C TYR A 253 -1.13 4.83 -20.68
N LEU A 254 -0.05 4.99 -21.46
CA LEU A 254 0.95 6.04 -21.19
C LEU A 254 0.31 7.44 -21.26
N ASN A 255 -0.49 7.71 -22.30
CA ASN A 255 -1.19 8.97 -22.44
C ASN A 255 -2.25 9.18 -21.34
N ALA A 256 -2.98 8.12 -20.96
CA ALA A 256 -3.94 8.18 -19.86
C ALA A 256 -3.26 8.45 -18.52
N ALA A 257 -2.09 7.84 -18.25
CA ALA A 257 -1.29 8.10 -17.06
C ALA A 257 -0.83 9.57 -17.00
N LYS A 258 -0.32 10.10 -18.11
CA LYS A 258 0.08 11.52 -18.22
C LYS A 258 -1.08 12.46 -17.93
N LYS A 259 -2.25 12.22 -18.53
CA LYS A 259 -3.46 13.05 -18.31
C LYS A 259 -3.94 12.97 -16.86
N ALA A 260 -3.96 11.76 -16.27
CA ALA A 260 -4.38 11.58 -14.88
C ALA A 260 -3.43 12.31 -13.91
N ALA A 261 -2.11 12.23 -14.13
CA ALA A 261 -1.14 12.97 -13.33
C ALA A 261 -1.31 14.49 -13.51
N ALA A 262 -1.50 14.97 -14.74
CA ALA A 262 -1.76 16.40 -15.02
C ALA A 262 -2.99 16.93 -14.26
N LYS A 263 -4.10 16.16 -14.22
CA LYS A 263 -5.30 16.53 -13.45
C LYS A 263 -5.00 16.77 -11.96
N VAL A 264 -4.12 15.98 -11.37
CA VAL A 264 -3.72 16.15 -9.97
C VAL A 264 -2.87 17.39 -9.78
N ILE A 265 -1.88 17.58 -10.65
CA ILE A 265 -0.88 18.64 -10.53
C ILE A 265 -1.49 20.01 -10.82
N GLU A 266 -2.35 20.11 -11.84
CA GLU A 266 -2.89 21.37 -12.33
C GLU A 266 -4.18 21.79 -11.62
N GLU A 267 -4.99 20.84 -11.16
CA GLU A 267 -6.32 21.10 -10.61
C GLU A 267 -6.46 20.68 -9.13
N GLY A 268 -5.56 19.82 -8.63
CA GLY A 268 -5.62 19.28 -7.26
C GLY A 268 -5.18 20.31 -6.21
N PRO A 269 -5.59 20.12 -4.94
CA PRO A 269 -5.26 21.03 -3.85
C PRO A 269 -3.91 20.71 -3.17
N TYR A 270 -3.00 20.04 -3.87
CA TYR A 270 -1.75 19.54 -3.29
C TYR A 270 -0.56 20.39 -3.71
N GLU A 271 0.38 20.54 -2.77
CA GLU A 271 1.62 21.29 -2.98
C GLU A 271 2.78 20.49 -2.40
N LEU A 272 3.97 20.59 -3.01
CA LEU A 272 5.17 20.02 -2.41
C LEU A 272 5.45 20.70 -1.07
N ALA A 273 5.87 19.94 -0.08
CA ALA A 273 6.36 20.48 1.17
C ALA A 273 7.61 21.35 0.89
N ASP A 274 7.78 22.45 1.61
CA ASP A 274 8.89 23.39 1.42
C ASP A 274 10.23 22.69 1.63
N THR A 275 10.30 21.78 2.60
CA THR A 275 11.48 20.97 2.88
C THR A 275 11.17 19.49 2.92
N TYR A 276 12.14 18.67 2.56
CA TYR A 276 11.99 17.22 2.66
C TYR A 276 11.77 16.73 4.11
N ALA A 277 12.34 17.44 5.09
CA ALA A 277 12.22 17.11 6.50
C ALA A 277 10.77 17.21 7.02
N GLU A 278 9.98 18.15 6.52
CA GLU A 278 8.57 18.36 6.93
C GLU A 278 7.69 17.14 6.62
N LEU A 279 8.04 16.37 5.61
CA LEU A 279 7.31 15.16 5.22
C LEU A 279 7.29 14.09 6.32
N PHE A 280 8.31 14.09 7.20
CA PHE A 280 8.51 13.03 8.19
C PHE A 280 8.66 13.55 9.62
N ALA A 281 8.52 14.85 9.83
CA ALA A 281 8.49 15.45 11.15
C ALA A 281 7.14 15.19 11.82
N ALA A 282 7.14 14.74 13.07
CA ALA A 282 5.93 14.34 13.78
C ALA A 282 4.84 15.43 13.83
N SER A 283 5.23 16.71 13.83
CA SER A 283 4.29 17.84 13.86
C SER A 283 3.58 18.11 12.52
N THR A 284 4.16 17.68 11.40
CA THR A 284 3.67 18.00 10.05
C THR A 284 3.33 16.78 9.20
N PHE A 285 3.63 15.59 9.69
CA PHE A 285 3.54 14.33 8.94
C PHE A 285 2.13 14.01 8.45
N ASN A 286 1.14 14.04 9.35
CA ASN A 286 -0.20 13.55 9.04
C ASN A 286 -0.97 14.56 8.20
N ASN A 287 -1.41 14.12 7.01
CA ASN A 287 -2.27 14.88 6.10
C ASN A 287 -1.71 16.28 5.74
N ASN A 288 -0.39 16.35 5.50
CA ASN A 288 0.27 17.58 5.02
C ASN A 288 -0.11 17.92 3.57
N SER A 289 0.36 19.07 3.08
CA SER A 289 0.02 19.60 1.75
C SER A 289 0.42 18.68 0.59
N GLU A 290 1.48 17.88 0.75
CA GLU A 290 1.96 16.93 -0.27
C GLU A 290 1.23 15.59 -0.20
N SER A 291 0.56 15.29 0.91
CA SER A 291 -0.13 14.03 1.14
C SER A 291 -1.41 13.93 0.33
N ILE A 292 -1.47 13.03 -0.64
CA ILE A 292 -2.67 12.76 -1.43
C ILE A 292 -3.55 11.71 -0.77
N PHE A 293 -2.94 10.63 -0.28
CA PHE A 293 -3.63 9.60 0.48
C PHE A 293 -2.69 8.96 1.50
N GLN A 294 -3.15 8.91 2.73
CA GLN A 294 -2.52 8.18 3.84
C GLN A 294 -3.52 7.25 4.50
N LEU A 295 -3.07 6.07 4.94
CA LEU A 295 -3.83 5.29 5.92
C LEU A 295 -3.86 6.06 7.23
N GLN A 296 -5.04 6.16 7.84
CA GLN A 296 -5.30 7.00 9.00
C GLN A 296 -5.21 6.20 10.29
N TRP A 297 -4.26 6.52 11.16
CA TRP A 297 -4.04 5.83 12.43
C TRP A 297 -4.31 6.76 13.62
N GLN A 298 -4.81 6.18 14.71
CA GLN A 298 -5.16 6.91 15.92
C GLN A 298 -4.17 6.58 17.05
N ALA A 299 -3.43 7.57 17.53
CA ALA A 299 -2.49 7.41 18.64
C ALA A 299 -3.20 6.90 19.91
N GLY A 300 -2.61 5.91 20.57
CA GLY A 300 -3.11 5.31 21.78
C GLY A 300 -4.30 4.36 21.63
N ALA A 301 -4.81 4.18 20.41
CA ALA A 301 -5.90 3.24 20.16
C ALA A 301 -5.42 1.77 20.18
N ALA A 302 -6.37 0.84 20.13
CA ALA A 302 -6.07 -0.59 20.00
C ALA A 302 -5.40 -0.90 18.65
N ALA A 303 -4.75 -2.06 18.57
CA ALA A 303 -4.17 -2.59 17.33
C ALA A 303 -5.25 -2.66 16.22
N GLY A 304 -4.89 -2.19 15.03
CA GLY A 304 -5.81 -2.07 13.90
C GLY A 304 -6.45 -0.69 13.76
N LEU A 305 -6.52 0.10 14.83
CA LEU A 305 -6.86 1.53 14.78
C LEU A 305 -5.62 2.40 14.97
N ALA A 306 -4.57 1.87 15.58
CA ALA A 306 -3.22 2.42 15.65
C ALA A 306 -2.23 1.44 14.99
N GLN A 307 -1.04 1.92 14.62
CA GLN A 307 -0.02 1.10 13.96
C GLN A 307 1.22 0.92 14.85
N SER A 308 2.05 -0.09 14.54
CA SER A 308 3.27 -0.41 15.28
C SER A 308 4.57 -0.22 14.48
N MET A 309 4.52 0.32 13.25
CA MET A 309 5.69 0.54 12.40
C MET A 309 6.77 1.39 13.05
N THR A 310 6.38 2.45 13.75
CA THR A 310 7.32 3.32 14.47
C THR A 310 8.11 2.54 15.51
N ARG A 311 7.48 1.59 16.20
CA ARG A 311 8.15 0.70 17.16
C ARG A 311 9.03 -0.32 16.47
N PHE A 312 8.56 -0.87 15.38
CA PHE A 312 9.30 -1.86 14.59
C PHE A 312 10.62 -1.28 14.05
N LEU A 313 10.60 -0.02 13.61
CA LEU A 313 11.76 0.67 13.06
C LEU A 313 12.68 1.28 14.13
N ALA A 314 12.15 1.63 15.29
CA ALA A 314 12.94 2.27 16.36
C ALA A 314 14.06 1.34 16.85
N TRP A 315 15.30 1.85 16.85
CA TRP A 315 16.52 1.08 17.12
C TRP A 315 17.03 1.22 18.56
N SER A 316 16.56 2.21 19.30
CA SER A 316 17.07 2.53 20.64
C SER A 316 15.93 2.90 21.58
N THR A 317 16.16 2.67 22.88
CA THR A 317 15.28 3.18 23.95
C THR A 317 15.32 4.70 24.09
N GLN A 318 16.23 5.38 23.40
CA GLN A 318 16.35 6.83 23.40
C GLN A 318 15.46 7.51 22.36
N VAL A 319 14.95 6.76 21.41
CA VAL A 319 13.95 7.21 20.44
C VAL A 319 12.62 6.53 20.74
N ASN A 320 11.53 7.10 20.24
CA ASN A 320 10.20 6.54 20.36
C ASN A 320 9.79 6.17 21.81
N GLN A 321 10.23 6.94 22.80
CA GLN A 321 9.97 6.75 24.26
C GLN A 321 10.38 5.38 24.81
N GLY A 322 11.42 4.78 24.29
CA GLY A 322 11.82 3.44 24.69
C GLY A 322 10.95 2.33 24.09
N ASN A 323 10.00 2.66 23.25
CA ASN A 323 9.16 1.71 22.53
C ASN A 323 9.89 1.24 21.26
N SER A 324 10.84 0.36 21.43
CA SER A 324 11.65 -0.22 20.37
C SER A 324 11.58 -1.74 20.43
N TRP A 325 11.56 -2.38 19.26
CA TRP A 325 11.80 -3.83 19.14
C TRP A 325 13.26 -4.16 18.80
N GLY A 326 14.16 -3.19 18.97
CA GLY A 326 15.59 -3.37 18.80
C GLY A 326 16.13 -2.90 17.45
N GLY A 327 15.25 -2.37 16.56
CA GLY A 327 15.66 -1.68 15.35
C GLY A 327 16.66 -2.43 14.47
N SER A 328 16.41 -3.69 14.19
CA SER A 328 17.27 -4.50 13.31
C SER A 328 16.96 -4.29 11.82
N THR A 329 16.44 -3.11 11.47
CA THR A 329 16.08 -2.71 10.10
C THR A 329 17.01 -1.60 9.64
N TYR A 330 17.76 -1.89 8.59
CA TYR A 330 18.83 -1.03 8.11
C TYR A 330 18.61 -0.63 6.67
N CYS A 331 19.11 0.55 6.30
CA CYS A 331 19.31 0.92 4.92
C CYS A 331 20.24 -0.09 4.25
N SER A 332 19.91 -0.55 3.04
CA SER A 332 20.83 -1.40 2.29
C SER A 332 22.08 -0.63 1.86
N TYR A 333 23.17 -1.35 1.60
CA TYR A 333 24.39 -0.74 1.08
C TYR A 333 24.15 -0.02 -0.25
N ASP A 334 23.42 -0.64 -1.18
CA ASP A 334 23.14 -0.05 -2.47
C ASP A 334 22.37 1.27 -2.39
N LEU A 335 21.35 1.34 -1.53
CA LEU A 335 20.61 2.58 -1.36
C LEU A 335 21.45 3.64 -0.66
N TRP A 336 22.29 3.25 0.31
CA TRP A 336 23.23 4.17 0.95
C TRP A 336 24.19 4.80 -0.05
N GLU A 337 24.79 3.99 -0.92
CA GLU A 337 25.70 4.49 -1.96
C GLU A 337 24.94 5.30 -3.01
N GLU A 338 23.71 4.92 -3.36
CA GLU A 338 22.89 5.68 -4.30
C GLU A 338 22.57 7.10 -3.80
N PHE A 339 22.41 7.29 -2.49
CA PHE A 339 22.31 8.63 -1.90
C PHE A 339 23.65 9.39 -1.90
N LYS A 340 24.75 8.70 -1.66
CA LYS A 340 26.03 9.32 -1.34
C LYS A 340 26.92 9.55 -2.55
N GLU A 341 26.93 8.62 -3.50
CA GLU A 341 27.89 8.58 -4.61
C GLU A 341 27.18 8.39 -5.96
N TYR A 342 26.01 8.96 -6.11
CA TYR A 342 25.31 8.88 -7.37
C TYR A 342 26.04 9.68 -8.46
N GLU A 343 26.47 9.00 -9.52
CA GLU A 343 26.96 9.63 -10.72
C GLU A 343 25.79 10.11 -11.58
N ASP A 344 25.66 11.41 -11.77
CA ASP A 344 24.67 11.96 -12.68
C ASP A 344 25.17 11.88 -14.13
N PRO A 345 24.68 10.93 -14.93
CA PRO A 345 25.17 10.73 -16.30
C PRO A 345 24.78 11.88 -17.24
N THR A 346 23.82 12.72 -16.85
CA THR A 346 23.44 13.90 -17.62
C THR A 346 24.41 15.04 -17.44
N LEU A 347 24.91 15.20 -16.22
CA LEU A 347 25.81 16.28 -15.84
C LEU A 347 27.29 15.84 -15.80
N GLY A 348 27.55 14.52 -15.74
CA GLY A 348 28.90 13.96 -15.60
C GLY A 348 29.56 14.32 -14.27
N VAL A 349 28.77 14.43 -13.21
CA VAL A 349 29.24 14.76 -11.85
C VAL A 349 28.71 13.77 -10.85
N THR A 350 29.44 13.56 -9.76
CA THR A 350 28.95 12.83 -8.59
C THR A 350 28.13 13.77 -7.72
N VAL A 351 26.95 13.31 -7.28
CA VAL A 351 26.00 14.08 -6.49
C VAL A 351 25.87 13.43 -5.12
N ASP A 352 26.01 14.21 -4.05
CA ASP A 352 25.67 13.81 -2.69
C ASP A 352 24.26 14.30 -2.34
N ASP A 353 23.30 13.37 -2.18
CA ASP A 353 21.94 13.63 -1.79
C ASP A 353 21.80 13.63 -0.26
N ALA A 354 22.56 14.52 0.38
CA ALA A 354 22.68 14.58 1.83
C ALA A 354 21.35 14.89 2.52
N ILE A 355 20.50 15.74 1.92
CA ILE A 355 19.21 16.13 2.53
C ILE A 355 18.28 14.93 2.63
N ARG A 356 18.06 14.19 1.54
CA ARG A 356 17.16 13.02 1.57
C ARG A 356 17.76 11.90 2.40
N ARG A 357 19.07 11.63 2.27
CA ARG A 357 19.76 10.62 3.11
C ARG A 357 19.57 10.90 4.59
N HIS A 358 19.85 12.11 5.08
CA HIS A 358 19.70 12.48 6.49
C HIS A 358 18.28 12.29 7.02
N ASN A 359 17.27 12.57 6.19
CA ASN A 359 15.87 12.43 6.59
C ASN A 359 15.34 11.00 6.46
N CYS A 360 15.97 10.16 5.65
CA CYS A 360 15.56 8.77 5.44
C CYS A 360 16.27 7.78 6.37
N VAL A 361 17.53 8.09 6.75
CA VAL A 361 18.46 7.14 7.38
C VAL A 361 19.11 7.78 8.58
N ALA A 362 19.15 7.07 9.70
CA ALA A 362 19.94 7.49 10.86
C ALA A 362 21.37 6.99 10.70
N SER A 363 22.31 7.93 10.62
CA SER A 363 23.71 7.68 10.31
C SER A 363 24.62 8.04 11.48
N TYR A 364 25.67 7.28 11.68
CA TYR A 364 26.61 7.45 12.79
C TYR A 364 27.20 8.87 12.83
N GLY A 365 27.15 9.48 14.02
CA GLY A 365 27.67 10.82 14.26
C GLY A 365 26.75 11.95 13.80
N GLU A 366 25.66 11.66 13.08
CA GLU A 366 24.68 12.66 12.70
C GLU A 366 23.73 12.99 13.85
N SER A 367 23.31 14.25 13.92
CA SER A 367 22.46 14.79 14.95
C SER A 367 21.00 14.86 14.48
N TYR A 368 20.09 14.34 15.30
CA TYR A 368 18.65 14.29 15.05
C TYR A 368 17.89 14.90 16.23
N PRO A 369 17.83 16.24 16.34
CA PRO A 369 17.16 16.90 17.45
C PRO A 369 15.70 16.50 17.59
N GLU A 370 15.02 16.21 16.49
CA GLU A 370 13.61 15.80 16.43
C GLU A 370 13.36 14.41 17.04
N LEU A 371 14.39 13.59 17.18
CA LEU A 371 14.28 12.27 17.82
C LEU A 371 14.65 12.28 19.31
N SER A 372 15.16 13.39 19.82
CA SER A 372 15.61 13.48 21.21
C SER A 372 14.48 13.29 22.21
N THR A 373 14.77 12.58 23.29
CA THR A 373 13.91 12.50 24.47
C THR A 373 14.06 13.70 25.39
N ASP A 374 15.18 14.43 25.26
CA ASP A 374 15.50 15.64 26.02
C ASP A 374 15.58 16.83 25.04
N PRO A 375 14.63 17.79 25.09
CA PRO A 375 14.62 18.91 24.15
C PRO A 375 15.83 19.85 24.30
N THR A 376 16.62 19.70 25.36
CA THR A 376 17.83 20.50 25.59
C THR A 376 19.09 19.87 24.99
N LYS A 377 19.01 18.62 24.53
CA LYS A 377 20.14 17.88 23.96
C LYS A 377 19.70 17.21 22.67
N PRO A 378 20.40 17.47 21.56
CA PRO A 378 20.15 16.73 20.33
C PRO A 378 20.48 15.25 20.54
N TYR A 379 19.69 14.36 19.94
CA TYR A 379 20.05 12.97 19.82
C TYR A 379 21.12 12.82 18.74
N VAL A 380 22.22 12.16 19.06
CA VAL A 380 23.30 11.83 18.11
C VAL A 380 23.35 10.33 17.94
N TYR A 381 23.16 9.85 16.69
CA TYR A 381 23.11 8.42 16.41
C TYR A 381 24.49 7.78 16.61
N GLY A 382 24.53 6.65 17.31
CA GLY A 382 25.71 5.84 17.53
C GLY A 382 26.55 6.22 18.76
N GLU A 383 26.25 7.29 19.47
CA GLU A 383 26.97 7.63 20.72
C GLU A 383 26.64 6.69 21.87
N THR A 384 25.42 6.14 21.88
CA THR A 384 24.90 5.34 22.98
C THR A 384 24.42 3.96 22.57
N GLU A 385 24.28 3.69 21.28
CA GLU A 385 23.85 2.41 20.75
C GLU A 385 25.02 1.45 20.53
N SER A 386 24.87 0.24 21.04
CA SER A 386 25.82 -0.86 20.74
C SER A 386 25.63 -1.45 19.33
N ALA A 387 24.56 -1.06 18.65
CA ALA A 387 24.14 -1.68 17.39
C ALA A 387 24.72 -1.01 16.13
N SER A 388 25.51 0.03 16.27
CA SER A 388 26.13 0.77 15.15
C SER A 388 27.04 -0.06 14.24
N SER A 389 27.40 -1.28 14.64
CA SER A 389 28.18 -2.21 13.83
C SER A 389 27.42 -2.81 12.64
N GLN A 390 26.10 -2.63 12.57
CA GLN A 390 25.25 -3.35 11.62
C GLN A 390 24.83 -2.52 10.41
N GLY A 391 24.96 -1.20 10.46
CA GLY A 391 24.54 -0.31 9.39
C GLY A 391 23.71 0.87 9.88
N ALA A 392 23.29 1.74 8.96
CA ALA A 392 22.41 2.87 9.26
C ALA A 392 20.95 2.42 9.36
N ASN A 393 20.29 2.80 10.43
CA ASN A 393 18.89 2.43 10.62
C ASN A 393 17.94 3.23 9.73
N VAL A 394 16.84 2.63 9.34
CA VAL A 394 15.74 3.33 8.67
C VAL A 394 15.13 4.33 9.63
N LYS A 395 15.14 5.61 9.25
CA LYS A 395 14.67 6.72 10.08
C LYS A 395 13.22 7.14 9.75
N LYS A 396 12.80 7.03 8.50
CA LYS A 396 11.41 7.33 8.13
C LYS A 396 10.44 6.57 9.04
N TYR A 397 9.37 7.22 9.45
CA TYR A 397 8.37 6.74 10.40
C TYR A 397 8.89 6.51 11.85
N VAL A 398 10.16 6.76 12.13
CA VAL A 398 10.64 6.83 13.51
C VAL A 398 10.39 8.23 14.04
N VAL A 399 9.71 8.31 15.17
CA VAL A 399 9.38 9.59 15.80
C VAL A 399 10.10 9.71 17.14
N GLY A 400 10.23 10.91 17.64
CA GLY A 400 10.75 11.15 18.98
C GLY A 400 9.76 10.69 20.06
N THR A 401 9.86 11.26 21.23
CA THR A 401 8.99 10.92 22.35
C THR A 401 7.68 11.72 22.31
N ASN A 402 6.65 11.23 23.00
CA ASN A 402 5.40 11.98 23.23
C ASN A 402 5.64 13.35 23.89
N ALA A 403 6.65 13.45 24.75
CA ALA A 403 6.99 14.71 25.40
C ALA A 403 7.41 15.78 24.39
N VAL A 404 8.04 15.36 23.28
CA VAL A 404 8.55 16.26 22.24
C VAL A 404 7.54 16.46 21.10
N ASN A 405 6.82 15.42 20.66
CA ASN A 405 6.03 15.50 19.45
C ASN A 405 4.68 14.75 19.46
N GLY A 406 4.30 14.11 20.55
CA GLY A 406 2.90 13.69 20.80
C GLY A 406 2.35 12.50 20.02
N PHE A 407 3.12 11.89 19.11
CA PHE A 407 2.60 10.85 18.21
C PHE A 407 2.76 9.41 18.68
N SER A 408 3.72 9.13 19.54
CA SER A 408 3.97 7.75 19.99
C SER A 408 3.42 7.52 21.38
N VAL A 409 2.50 6.59 21.53
CA VAL A 409 1.94 6.19 22.83
C VAL A 409 2.03 4.67 22.94
N ASN A 410 2.89 4.15 23.82
CA ASN A 410 2.90 2.75 24.24
C ASN A 410 2.75 1.73 23.07
N ASN A 411 3.52 1.87 21.99
CA ASN A 411 3.48 1.01 20.80
C ASN A 411 2.30 1.24 19.84
N ASN A 412 1.39 2.15 20.16
CA ASN A 412 0.21 2.45 19.36
C ASN A 412 0.38 3.82 18.76
N SER A 413 1.07 3.90 17.62
CA SER A 413 1.37 5.15 16.95
C SER A 413 0.20 5.63 16.09
N GLY A 414 -0.03 6.95 16.10
CA GLY A 414 -0.93 7.65 15.21
C GLY A 414 -0.24 8.27 13.99
N VAL A 415 1.02 7.88 13.71
CA VAL A 415 1.71 8.31 12.48
C VAL A 415 1.06 7.61 11.29
N ASN A 416 0.52 8.38 10.36
CA ASN A 416 -0.14 7.86 9.17
C ASN A 416 0.87 7.16 8.23
N THR A 417 0.37 6.35 7.31
CA THR A 417 1.22 5.69 6.31
C THR A 417 0.94 6.29 4.94
N TYR A 418 1.95 6.82 4.28
CA TYR A 418 1.83 7.31 2.91
C TYR A 418 1.47 6.16 1.96
N MET A 419 0.41 6.37 1.18
CA MET A 419 0.01 5.49 0.09
C MET A 419 0.19 6.19 -1.27
N MET A 420 0.13 7.52 -1.27
CA MET A 420 0.36 8.38 -2.42
C MET A 420 0.69 9.80 -1.95
N ARG A 421 1.73 10.40 -2.53
CA ARG A 421 2.04 11.82 -2.37
C ARG A 421 2.41 12.46 -3.70
N LEU A 422 2.39 13.79 -3.75
CA LEU A 422 2.53 14.56 -4.99
C LEU A 422 3.85 14.27 -5.73
N ALA A 423 4.94 14.02 -5.00
CA ALA A 423 6.22 13.67 -5.61
C ALA A 423 6.13 12.42 -6.50
N GLU A 424 5.37 11.40 -6.10
CA GLU A 424 5.15 10.23 -6.96
C GLU A 424 4.36 10.59 -8.22
N VAL A 425 3.39 11.49 -8.12
CA VAL A 425 2.61 11.94 -9.29
C VAL A 425 3.50 12.69 -10.28
N TYR A 426 4.45 13.49 -9.79
CA TYR A 426 5.47 14.16 -10.62
C TYR A 426 6.32 13.14 -11.38
N LEU A 427 6.77 12.09 -10.68
CA LEU A 427 7.56 11.02 -11.30
C LEU A 427 6.73 10.16 -12.27
N ASN A 428 5.45 9.90 -11.97
CA ASN A 428 4.54 9.22 -12.87
C ASN A 428 4.28 10.05 -14.15
N TYR A 429 4.15 11.38 -14.02
CA TYR A 429 4.05 12.27 -15.18
C TYR A 429 5.30 12.22 -16.05
N ALA A 430 6.49 12.27 -15.43
CA ALA A 430 7.77 12.19 -16.12
C ALA A 430 7.94 10.86 -16.85
N GLU A 431 7.61 9.73 -16.20
CA GLU A 431 7.67 8.39 -16.79
C GLU A 431 6.68 8.22 -17.95
N ALA A 432 5.45 8.71 -17.79
CA ALA A 432 4.44 8.66 -18.84
C ALA A 432 4.84 9.53 -20.06
N THR A 433 5.49 10.67 -19.80
CA THR A 433 6.00 11.57 -20.85
C THR A 433 7.22 10.98 -21.57
N LEU A 434 8.15 10.35 -20.85
CA LEU A 434 9.25 9.58 -21.44
C LEU A 434 8.70 8.49 -22.38
N GLY A 435 7.62 7.84 -21.97
CA GLY A 435 6.97 6.82 -22.80
C GLY A 435 7.93 5.71 -23.20
N ASN A 436 8.01 5.43 -24.49
CA ASN A 436 8.90 4.42 -25.08
C ASN A 436 10.22 5.03 -25.63
N ASP A 437 10.47 6.31 -25.43
CA ASP A 437 11.66 6.97 -25.89
C ASP A 437 12.84 6.71 -24.93
N ALA A 438 14.05 6.78 -25.46
CA ALA A 438 15.26 6.61 -24.66
C ALA A 438 15.46 7.76 -23.66
N THR A 439 15.13 8.99 -24.08
CA THR A 439 15.23 10.21 -23.25
C THR A 439 14.15 11.20 -23.64
N THR A 440 13.79 12.10 -22.72
CA THR A 440 12.91 13.25 -23.02
C THR A 440 13.53 14.55 -22.54
N THR A 441 13.21 15.63 -23.28
CA THR A 441 13.52 17.05 -22.95
C THR A 441 12.24 17.85 -22.83
N ASP A 442 11.08 17.20 -22.63
CA ASP A 442 9.81 17.87 -22.41
C ASP A 442 9.92 18.82 -21.21
N ALA A 443 9.65 20.10 -21.45
CA ALA A 443 9.87 21.16 -20.47
C ALA A 443 9.00 20.99 -19.22
N THR A 444 7.77 20.50 -19.38
CA THR A 444 6.84 20.30 -18.27
C THR A 444 7.28 19.11 -17.40
N ALA A 445 7.64 17.99 -18.03
CA ALA A 445 8.14 16.83 -17.31
C ALA A 445 9.45 17.14 -16.58
N LEU A 446 10.38 17.87 -17.23
CA LEU A 446 11.61 18.34 -16.59
C LEU A 446 11.33 19.33 -15.46
N GLY A 447 10.32 20.19 -15.60
CA GLY A 447 9.90 21.11 -14.54
C GLY A 447 9.58 20.36 -13.26
N TYR A 448 8.60 19.45 -13.31
CA TYR A 448 8.18 18.65 -12.14
C TYR A 448 9.29 17.77 -11.60
N PHE A 449 10.05 17.12 -12.45
CA PHE A 449 11.20 16.31 -12.06
C PHE A 449 12.26 17.13 -11.31
N ASN A 450 12.59 18.31 -11.81
CA ASN A 450 13.60 19.18 -11.23
C ASN A 450 13.13 19.92 -9.96
N GLU A 451 11.84 20.08 -9.73
CA GLU A 451 11.32 20.58 -8.46
C GLU A 451 11.70 19.66 -7.29
N LEU A 452 11.59 18.34 -7.47
CA LEU A 452 12.03 17.36 -6.46
C LEU A 452 13.53 17.47 -6.19
N ARG A 453 14.31 17.59 -7.26
CA ARG A 453 15.77 17.72 -7.18
C ARG A 453 16.19 19.02 -6.50
N THR A 454 15.50 20.12 -6.81
CA THR A 454 15.77 21.43 -6.19
C THR A 454 15.48 21.39 -4.69
N ARG A 455 14.36 20.78 -4.26
CA ARG A 455 14.05 20.59 -2.86
C ARG A 455 15.09 19.72 -2.13
N ALA A 456 15.63 18.71 -2.81
CA ALA A 456 16.71 17.86 -2.31
C ALA A 456 18.09 18.52 -2.31
N GLY A 457 18.22 19.72 -2.90
CA GLY A 457 19.51 20.42 -3.00
C GLY A 457 20.47 19.78 -4.01
N VAL A 458 19.97 18.98 -4.96
CA VAL A 458 20.77 18.31 -5.99
C VAL A 458 20.57 18.97 -7.35
N PRO A 459 21.55 18.89 -8.28
CA PRO A 459 21.50 19.60 -9.56
C PRO A 459 20.31 19.22 -10.42
N ALA A 460 19.73 20.23 -11.10
CA ALA A 460 18.68 20.01 -12.09
C ALA A 460 19.24 19.33 -13.35
N LYS A 461 18.38 18.53 -14.03
CA LYS A 461 18.72 17.86 -15.29
C LYS A 461 18.14 18.58 -16.49
N SER A 462 18.85 18.55 -17.61
CA SER A 462 18.40 19.13 -18.91
C SER A 462 17.68 18.11 -19.79
N LYS A 463 17.81 16.82 -19.48
CA LYS A 463 17.10 15.69 -20.09
C LYS A 463 17.01 14.55 -19.08
N ILE A 464 16.02 13.70 -19.21
CA ILE A 464 15.86 12.51 -18.37
C ILE A 464 15.56 11.28 -19.22
N GLY A 465 16.09 10.14 -18.76
CA GLY A 465 15.77 8.81 -19.26
C GLY A 465 15.21 7.95 -18.14
N TYR A 466 14.97 6.66 -18.45
CA TYR A 466 14.40 5.75 -17.46
C TYR A 466 15.25 5.62 -16.20
N GLU A 467 16.58 5.53 -16.33
CA GLU A 467 17.47 5.38 -15.17
C GLU A 467 17.49 6.63 -14.27
N ASP A 468 17.29 7.82 -14.83
CA ASP A 468 17.13 9.05 -14.06
C ASP A 468 15.85 9.02 -13.23
N ILE A 469 14.73 8.57 -13.84
CA ILE A 469 13.44 8.42 -13.16
C ILE A 469 13.52 7.32 -12.10
N ARG A 470 14.18 6.20 -12.41
CA ARG A 470 14.39 5.10 -11.45
C ARG A 470 15.17 5.57 -10.23
N HIS A 471 16.27 6.28 -10.44
CA HIS A 471 17.09 6.84 -9.36
C HIS A 471 16.26 7.78 -8.49
N GLU A 472 15.62 8.78 -9.11
CA GLU A 472 14.83 9.79 -8.40
C GLU A 472 13.67 9.13 -7.62
N PHE A 473 12.97 8.16 -8.22
CA PHE A 473 11.92 7.39 -7.55
C PHE A 473 12.46 6.64 -6.33
N ARG A 474 13.64 6.03 -6.45
CA ARG A 474 14.26 5.26 -5.36
C ARG A 474 14.64 6.14 -4.18
N VAL A 475 15.34 7.26 -4.40
CA VAL A 475 15.84 8.11 -3.32
C VAL A 475 14.74 9.01 -2.74
N GLU A 476 13.82 9.51 -3.56
CA GLU A 476 12.72 10.35 -3.13
C GLU A 476 11.71 9.58 -2.28
N LEU A 477 11.34 8.36 -2.71
CA LEU A 477 10.32 7.52 -2.09
C LEU A 477 10.91 6.35 -1.27
N ALA A 478 12.20 6.42 -0.91
CA ALA A 478 12.85 5.40 -0.12
C ALA A 478 12.07 5.10 1.16
N PHE A 479 11.87 3.82 1.49
CA PHE A 479 11.14 3.33 2.67
C PHE A 479 9.66 3.71 2.73
N GLU A 480 9.05 4.01 1.59
CA GLU A 480 7.60 4.22 1.48
C GLU A 480 6.87 3.02 0.86
N GLY A 481 7.49 1.85 0.87
CA GLY A 481 6.88 0.59 0.43
C GLY A 481 6.57 0.53 -1.06
N LEU A 482 7.23 1.34 -1.92
CA LEU A 482 6.81 1.55 -3.31
C LEU A 482 7.80 1.04 -4.35
N TYR A 483 9.09 0.96 -4.02
CA TYR A 483 10.12 0.77 -5.05
C TYR A 483 10.04 -0.60 -5.74
N TRP A 484 9.60 -1.66 -5.05
CA TRP A 484 9.38 -2.96 -5.69
C TRP A 484 8.31 -2.89 -6.79
N TYR A 485 7.23 -2.20 -6.56
CA TYR A 485 6.14 -2.07 -7.53
C TYR A 485 6.59 -1.27 -8.77
N PHE A 486 7.45 -0.27 -8.57
CA PHE A 486 8.10 0.45 -9.67
C PHE A 486 8.95 -0.50 -10.52
N LEU A 487 9.78 -1.35 -9.91
CA LEU A 487 10.63 -2.31 -10.61
C LEU A 487 9.79 -3.38 -11.34
N VAL A 488 8.81 -3.95 -10.66
CA VAL A 488 7.96 -5.03 -11.23
C VAL A 488 7.19 -4.55 -12.46
N ARG A 489 6.68 -3.31 -12.47
CA ARG A 489 5.98 -2.81 -13.65
C ARG A 489 6.88 -2.68 -14.88
N ARG A 490 8.18 -2.39 -14.72
CA ARG A 490 9.16 -2.51 -15.81
C ARG A 490 9.32 -3.97 -16.23
N GLY A 491 9.29 -4.90 -15.30
CA GLY A 491 9.39 -6.33 -15.58
C GLY A 491 8.26 -6.87 -16.47
N TYR A 492 7.18 -6.14 -16.68
CA TYR A 492 6.10 -6.57 -17.58
C TYR A 492 6.49 -6.47 -19.06
N TYR A 493 7.46 -5.63 -19.41
CA TYR A 493 7.91 -5.40 -20.79
C TYR A 493 9.45 -5.45 -20.96
N GLU A 494 10.21 -5.42 -19.87
CA GLU A 494 11.67 -5.57 -19.80
C GLU A 494 12.07 -6.51 -18.65
N GLN A 495 11.52 -7.71 -18.67
CA GLN A 495 11.66 -8.68 -17.59
C GLN A 495 13.12 -9.02 -17.27
N GLN A 496 13.93 -9.28 -18.31
CA GLN A 496 15.32 -9.64 -18.12
C GLN A 496 16.16 -8.49 -17.53
N GLU A 497 15.86 -7.26 -17.88
CA GLU A 497 16.54 -6.09 -17.34
C GLU A 497 16.28 -5.95 -15.83
N VAL A 498 15.04 -6.17 -15.39
CA VAL A 498 14.71 -6.12 -13.96
C VAL A 498 15.37 -7.28 -13.21
N VAL A 499 15.36 -8.50 -13.78
CA VAL A 499 16.06 -9.64 -13.17
C VAL A 499 17.56 -9.38 -13.05
N ASN A 500 18.19 -8.83 -14.10
CA ASN A 500 19.60 -8.44 -14.07
C ASN A 500 19.86 -7.36 -13.03
N TYR A 501 19.01 -6.33 -12.98
CA TYR A 501 19.14 -5.24 -12.01
C TYR A 501 19.13 -5.75 -10.57
N VAL A 502 18.15 -6.58 -10.20
CA VAL A 502 18.03 -7.10 -8.83
C VAL A 502 19.15 -8.09 -8.46
N ASN A 503 19.69 -8.82 -9.44
CA ASN A 503 20.84 -9.72 -9.23
C ASN A 503 22.17 -8.99 -9.13
N ASN A 504 22.29 -7.79 -9.68
CA ASN A 504 23.47 -6.95 -9.57
C ASN A 504 23.50 -6.12 -8.29
N GLN A 505 22.42 -6.09 -7.53
CA GLN A 505 22.36 -5.41 -6.24
C GLN A 505 23.18 -6.15 -5.19
N HIS A 506 23.84 -5.41 -4.31
CA HIS A 506 24.50 -5.96 -3.13
C HIS A 506 23.49 -6.24 -2.02
N ARG A 507 22.95 -7.46 -2.01
CA ARG A 507 21.92 -7.89 -1.03
C ARG A 507 22.49 -8.51 0.23
N ASN A 508 23.81 -8.72 0.27
CA ASN A 508 24.50 -9.19 1.47
C ASN A 508 24.51 -8.08 2.54
N ALA A 509 24.69 -8.48 3.78
CA ALA A 509 24.80 -7.55 4.87
C ALA A 509 25.94 -6.57 4.65
N SER A 510 25.69 -5.31 4.92
CA SER A 510 26.73 -4.30 5.08
C SER A 510 27.02 -4.09 6.57
N TYR A 511 28.17 -3.55 6.88
CA TYR A 511 28.46 -3.12 8.23
C TYR A 511 29.01 -1.68 8.24
N TYR A 512 28.80 -1.04 9.36
CA TYR A 512 29.34 0.29 9.60
C TYR A 512 30.65 0.19 10.36
N GLU A 513 31.73 0.73 9.78
CA GLU A 513 33.02 0.80 10.44
C GLU A 513 33.15 2.11 11.22
N SER A 514 32.97 2.03 12.53
CA SER A 514 32.94 3.21 13.40
C SER A 514 34.26 3.99 13.43
N SER A 515 35.39 3.34 13.16
CA SER A 515 36.72 4.00 13.12
C SER A 515 36.90 4.93 11.93
N THR A 516 36.21 4.66 10.81
CA THR A 516 36.32 5.44 9.56
C THR A 516 35.02 6.16 9.23
N HIS A 517 33.94 5.93 9.98
CA HIS A 517 32.60 6.44 9.73
C HIS A 517 32.07 6.09 8.33
N THR A 518 32.39 4.89 7.84
CA THR A 518 32.02 4.44 6.50
C THR A 518 31.23 3.15 6.53
N TYR A 519 30.33 2.99 5.55
CA TYR A 519 29.69 1.71 5.29
C TYR A 519 30.58 0.86 4.39
N LYS A 520 30.64 -0.43 4.67
CA LYS A 520 31.39 -1.42 3.90
C LYS A 520 30.53 -2.64 3.62
N LEU A 521 30.73 -3.21 2.43
CA LEU A 521 30.28 -4.57 2.16
C LEU A 521 31.23 -5.55 2.86
N SER A 522 30.67 -6.60 3.40
CA SER A 522 31.44 -7.67 4.02
C SER A 522 30.95 -9.02 3.54
N ASP A 523 31.83 -9.73 2.83
CA ASP A 523 31.58 -11.14 2.46
C ASP A 523 31.59 -12.07 3.68
N THR A 524 32.18 -11.61 4.79
CA THR A 524 32.29 -12.39 6.04
C THR A 524 31.24 -12.02 7.07
N TYR A 525 30.60 -10.86 6.91
CA TYR A 525 29.53 -10.40 7.78
C TYR A 525 28.19 -10.88 7.22
N ALA A 526 27.96 -12.18 7.31
CA ALA A 526 26.65 -12.71 6.99
C ALA A 526 25.69 -12.30 8.11
N ALA A 527 24.65 -11.56 7.79
CA ALA A 527 23.51 -11.51 8.68
C ALA A 527 23.07 -12.95 8.98
N PRO A 528 22.69 -13.29 10.22
CA PRO A 528 22.12 -14.60 10.51
C PRO A 528 20.79 -14.69 9.76
N GLY A 529 20.81 -15.31 8.61
CA GLY A 529 19.66 -15.45 7.73
C GLY A 529 19.97 -16.38 6.57
N PRO A 530 18.96 -16.80 5.82
CA PRO A 530 19.16 -17.65 4.66
C PRO A 530 20.04 -16.93 3.62
N SER A 531 20.83 -17.70 2.91
CA SER A 531 21.65 -17.21 1.81
C SER A 531 20.77 -16.51 0.76
N VAL A 532 21.30 -15.43 0.18
CA VAL A 532 20.64 -14.74 -0.94
C VAL A 532 20.50 -15.71 -2.11
N SER A 533 19.30 -15.83 -2.64
CA SER A 533 19.05 -16.60 -3.86
C SER A 533 19.21 -15.74 -5.09
N VAL A 534 19.68 -16.32 -6.19
CA VAL A 534 19.67 -15.65 -7.49
C VAL A 534 18.22 -15.51 -7.95
N ALA A 535 17.80 -14.28 -8.20
CA ALA A 535 16.47 -14.00 -8.69
C ALA A 535 16.31 -14.47 -10.14
N THR A 536 15.13 -14.98 -10.45
CA THR A 536 14.68 -15.32 -11.81
C THR A 536 13.34 -14.64 -12.07
N ALA A 537 12.78 -14.84 -13.26
CA ALA A 537 11.47 -14.28 -13.61
C ALA A 537 10.36 -14.65 -12.60
N LYS A 538 10.43 -15.85 -12.00
CA LYS A 538 9.45 -16.30 -10.98
C LYS A 538 9.43 -15.42 -9.73
N ASN A 539 10.55 -14.78 -9.40
CA ASN A 539 10.63 -13.91 -8.24
C ASN A 539 9.98 -12.52 -8.48
N LEU A 540 9.53 -12.22 -9.70
CA LEU A 540 8.74 -11.02 -9.96
C LEU A 540 7.28 -11.15 -9.49
N VAL A 541 6.87 -12.34 -9.07
CA VAL A 541 5.60 -12.62 -8.41
C VAL A 541 5.82 -13.41 -7.13
N LEU A 542 4.86 -13.35 -6.22
CA LEU A 542 4.83 -14.14 -4.98
C LEU A 542 4.01 -15.42 -5.18
N SER A 543 4.35 -16.46 -4.44
CA SER A 543 3.49 -17.64 -4.33
C SER A 543 2.18 -17.29 -3.63
N ILE A 544 1.08 -17.94 -4.00
CA ILE A 544 -0.16 -17.83 -3.24
C ILE A 544 0.05 -18.41 -1.83
N PRO A 545 -0.51 -17.78 -0.76
CA PRO A 545 -0.43 -18.33 0.58
C PRO A 545 -0.95 -19.78 0.65
N GLU A 546 -0.21 -20.65 1.35
CA GLU A 546 -0.58 -22.06 1.48
C GLU A 546 -1.93 -22.26 2.16
N THR A 547 -2.31 -21.36 3.07
CA THR A 547 -3.62 -21.35 3.73
C THR A 547 -4.77 -21.24 2.74
N ASP A 548 -4.60 -20.48 1.67
CA ASP A 548 -5.63 -20.22 0.66
C ASP A 548 -5.59 -21.23 -0.47
N SER A 549 -4.39 -21.58 -0.97
CA SER A 549 -4.26 -22.61 -2.00
C SER A 549 -4.66 -24.02 -1.53
N THR A 550 -4.61 -24.28 -0.21
CA THR A 550 -5.14 -25.51 0.39
C THR A 550 -6.67 -25.53 0.39
N LYS A 551 -7.32 -24.41 0.69
CA LYS A 551 -8.78 -24.28 0.69
C LYS A 551 -9.36 -24.20 -0.71
N ASN A 552 -8.66 -23.50 -1.61
CA ASN A 552 -9.01 -23.37 -3.02
C ASN A 552 -7.88 -23.94 -3.91
N PRO A 553 -7.93 -25.23 -4.29
CA PRO A 553 -6.89 -25.85 -5.11
C PRO A 553 -6.68 -25.20 -6.48
N GLN A 554 -7.64 -24.43 -6.99
CA GLN A 554 -7.49 -23.67 -8.25
C GLN A 554 -6.48 -22.51 -8.11
N LEU A 555 -6.09 -22.13 -6.90
CA LEU A 555 -5.07 -21.12 -6.61
C LEU A 555 -3.66 -21.72 -6.43
N LYS A 556 -3.49 -23.03 -6.64
CA LYS A 556 -2.19 -23.67 -6.45
C LYS A 556 -1.20 -23.18 -7.50
N SER A 557 -0.09 -22.60 -7.04
CA SER A 557 1.02 -22.20 -7.90
C SER A 557 1.84 -23.42 -8.37
N ASP A 558 2.40 -23.34 -9.56
CA ASP A 558 3.45 -24.25 -10.04
C ASP A 558 4.84 -23.87 -9.47
N SER A 559 5.89 -24.55 -9.93
CA SER A 559 7.28 -24.28 -9.50
C SER A 559 7.80 -22.90 -9.90
N GLU A 560 7.17 -22.26 -10.87
CA GLU A 560 7.50 -20.92 -11.39
C GLU A 560 6.57 -19.82 -10.82
N ASN A 561 5.84 -20.12 -9.75
CA ASN A 561 4.84 -19.26 -9.11
C ASN A 561 3.65 -18.89 -10.01
N ASN A 562 3.43 -19.57 -11.13
CA ASN A 562 2.26 -19.33 -11.95
C ASN A 562 1.03 -20.06 -11.40
N VAL A 563 -0.11 -19.39 -11.50
CA VAL A 563 -1.44 -19.92 -11.19
C VAL A 563 -2.23 -20.03 -12.49
N ALA A 564 -2.96 -21.12 -12.66
CA ALA A 564 -3.88 -21.23 -13.78
C ALA A 564 -5.00 -20.19 -13.64
N THR A 565 -5.16 -19.34 -14.65
CA THR A 565 -6.12 -18.24 -14.63
C THR A 565 -7.20 -18.40 -15.69
N VAL A 566 -8.34 -17.77 -15.45
CA VAL A 566 -9.43 -17.64 -16.43
C VAL A 566 -9.63 -16.17 -16.77
N ALA A 567 -10.15 -15.88 -17.95
CA ALA A 567 -10.54 -14.52 -18.30
C ALA A 567 -11.75 -14.08 -17.46
N TYR A 568 -11.67 -12.87 -16.92
CA TYR A 568 -12.80 -12.27 -16.23
C TYR A 568 -13.75 -11.64 -17.24
N VAL A 569 -15.05 -11.87 -17.07
CA VAL A 569 -16.09 -11.33 -17.95
C VAL A 569 -16.55 -9.99 -17.37
N PHE A 570 -16.13 -8.91 -17.99
CA PHE A 570 -16.55 -7.56 -17.59
C PHE A 570 -17.94 -7.23 -18.13
N GLY A 571 -18.73 -6.52 -17.35
CA GLY A 571 -19.90 -5.78 -17.83
C GLY A 571 -19.48 -4.56 -18.68
N ASP A 572 -20.46 -3.81 -19.15
CA ASP A 572 -20.22 -2.54 -19.86
C ASP A 572 -19.42 -1.58 -18.97
N ARG A 573 -18.62 -0.74 -19.63
CA ARG A 573 -17.84 0.26 -18.91
C ARG A 573 -18.75 1.40 -18.43
N GLU A 574 -18.70 1.71 -17.15
CA GLU A 574 -19.55 2.72 -16.51
C GLU A 574 -19.05 4.16 -16.75
N VAL A 575 -17.75 4.32 -17.01
CA VAL A 575 -17.09 5.63 -17.17
C VAL A 575 -16.36 5.65 -18.51
N SER A 576 -16.61 6.67 -19.31
CA SER A 576 -15.96 6.92 -20.59
C SER A 576 -14.72 7.82 -20.45
N ASP A 577 -13.83 7.80 -21.45
CA ASP A 577 -12.67 8.69 -21.50
C ASP A 577 -13.07 10.18 -21.52
N ALA A 578 -14.22 10.52 -22.10
CA ALA A 578 -14.71 11.89 -22.14
C ALA A 578 -15.22 12.40 -20.79
N GLU A 579 -15.58 11.52 -19.86
CA GLU A 579 -15.95 11.88 -18.49
C GLU A 579 -14.71 12.06 -17.60
N LEU A 580 -13.61 11.37 -17.95
CA LEU A 580 -12.36 11.44 -17.20
C LEU A 580 -11.49 12.63 -17.62
N PHE A 581 -11.39 12.89 -18.91
CA PHE A 581 -10.41 13.81 -19.50
C PHE A 581 -11.06 14.84 -20.44
#